data_1ef681ff1f22b6fb07c740b7e1731572
#
_entry.id   1ef681ff1f22b6fb07c740b7e1731572
#
_cell.length_a   1.000
_cell.length_b   1.000
_cell.length_c   1.000
_cell.angle_alpha   90.00
_cell.angle_beta   90.00
_cell.angle_gamma   90.00
#
_symmetry.space_group_name_H-M   'P 1'
#
loop_
_entity.id
_entity.type
_entity.pdbx_description
1 polymer ?
#
loop_
_entity_poly.entity_id
_entity_poly.type
_entity_poly.pdbx_seq_one_letter_code
_entity_poly.pdbx_strand_id
1 'polypeptide(L)'
;MSGAIQIRCLQTIGEREIQGLSDVLIDCVEGGASVSFMLPMTRAKAEAFWRTTAASVARGERVVLAAEDASGRIIGTAQVILAQPENQPHRGDLAKMLVHRRARRQGIGAALLAAAERSALSAGKTLLVLDTASDDAERLYGRGGWQRCGHVPNYALLPDGRPCATTFYFKFLHD
;
A
#
# COMPACT_ATOMS: atom_id res chain seq x y z
N MET A 1 7.53 -23.74 11.51
CA MET A 1 7.64 -23.74 10.03
C MET A 1 6.90 -22.50 9.54
N SER A 2 7.59 -21.54 8.94
CA SER A 2 6.95 -20.38 8.31
C SER A 2 6.19 -20.89 7.10
N GLY A 3 4.86 -20.88 7.14
CA GLY A 3 4.04 -21.24 6.01
C GLY A 3 4.31 -20.27 4.85
N ALA A 4 4.26 -20.77 3.61
CA ALA A 4 4.53 -19.98 2.42
C ALA A 4 3.57 -18.78 2.36
N ILE A 5 4.13 -17.57 2.26
CA ILE A 5 3.38 -16.33 2.01
C ILE A 5 3.08 -16.27 0.53
N GLN A 6 1.83 -15.99 0.17
CA GLN A 6 1.40 -15.82 -1.21
C GLN A 6 1.01 -14.35 -1.48
N ILE A 7 1.53 -13.77 -2.56
CA ILE A 7 1.11 -12.46 -3.04
C ILE A 7 0.12 -12.65 -4.19
N ARG A 8 -1.09 -12.11 -4.04
CA ARG A 8 -2.13 -12.13 -5.07
C ARG A 8 -2.44 -10.73 -5.59
N CYS A 9 -2.57 -10.59 -6.90
CA CYS A 9 -3.21 -9.42 -7.50
C CYS A 9 -4.72 -9.65 -7.51
N LEU A 10 -5.46 -8.79 -6.82
CA LEU A 10 -6.92 -8.91 -6.66
C LEU A 10 -7.62 -8.33 -7.90
N GLN A 11 -8.10 -9.21 -8.79
CA GLN A 11 -8.88 -8.82 -9.97
C GLN A 11 -10.29 -8.34 -9.58
N THR A 12 -10.82 -8.91 -8.51
CA THR A 12 -12.07 -8.51 -7.87
C THR A 12 -11.86 -8.48 -6.36
N ILE A 13 -12.56 -7.58 -5.68
CA ILE A 13 -12.51 -7.44 -4.23
C ILE A 13 -13.93 -7.70 -3.72
N GLY A 14 -14.17 -8.92 -3.26
CA GLY A 14 -15.44 -9.33 -2.66
C GLY A 14 -15.45 -9.13 -1.15
N GLU A 15 -16.50 -9.59 -0.50
CA GLU A 15 -16.71 -9.39 0.95
C GLU A 15 -15.58 -10.00 1.78
N ARG A 16 -15.08 -11.17 1.40
CA ARG A 16 -13.95 -11.82 2.10
C ARG A 16 -12.70 -10.95 2.08
N GLU A 17 -12.38 -10.40 0.91
CA GLU A 17 -11.22 -9.53 0.74
C GLU A 17 -11.41 -8.21 1.51
N ILE A 18 -12.61 -7.63 1.47
CA ILE A 18 -12.95 -6.41 2.23
C ILE A 18 -12.72 -6.61 3.71
N GLN A 19 -13.15 -7.74 4.27
CA GLN A 19 -12.96 -8.05 5.69
C GLN A 19 -11.46 -8.17 6.03
N GLY A 20 -10.71 -8.96 5.25
CA GLY A 20 -9.29 -9.18 5.50
C GLY A 20 -8.45 -7.90 5.31
N LEU A 21 -8.72 -7.14 4.29
CA LEU A 21 -8.06 -5.85 4.04
C LEU A 21 -8.40 -4.82 5.13
N SER A 22 -9.64 -4.84 5.64
CA SER A 22 -10.06 -3.98 6.75
C SER A 22 -9.33 -4.34 8.05
N ASP A 23 -9.11 -5.62 8.34
CA ASP A 23 -8.32 -6.05 9.49
C ASP A 23 -6.90 -5.47 9.44
N VAL A 24 -6.25 -5.53 8.28
CA VAL A 24 -4.90 -4.97 8.09
C VAL A 24 -4.90 -3.45 8.26
N LEU A 25 -5.87 -2.75 7.66
CA LEU A 25 -5.95 -1.30 7.74
C LEU A 25 -6.20 -0.81 9.18
N ILE A 26 -7.15 -1.42 9.88
CA ILE A 26 -7.46 -1.09 11.28
C ILE A 26 -6.22 -1.31 12.15
N ASP A 27 -5.58 -2.48 12.04
CA ASP A 27 -4.38 -2.80 12.81
C ASP A 27 -3.25 -1.77 12.59
N CYS A 28 -3.00 -1.39 11.34
CA CYS A 28 -1.94 -0.43 11.01
C CYS A 28 -2.27 0.98 11.54
N VAL A 29 -3.51 1.45 11.42
CA VAL A 29 -3.92 2.77 11.94
C VAL A 29 -3.88 2.80 13.45
N GLU A 30 -4.37 1.77 14.13
CA GLU A 30 -4.27 1.63 15.59
C GLU A 30 -2.82 1.54 16.06
N GLY A 31 -1.94 1.00 15.24
CA GLY A 31 -0.49 0.96 15.44
C GLY A 31 0.24 2.29 15.16
N GLY A 32 -0.47 3.34 14.78
CA GLY A 32 0.08 4.68 14.55
C GLY A 32 0.52 4.98 13.12
N ALA A 33 0.20 4.13 12.15
CA ALA A 33 0.58 4.37 10.76
C ALA A 33 -0.15 5.60 10.17
N SER A 34 0.61 6.51 9.57
CA SER A 34 0.07 7.66 8.84
C SER A 34 -0.32 7.22 7.41
N VAL A 35 -1.58 6.85 7.23
CA VAL A 35 -2.11 6.30 5.97
C VAL A 35 -3.46 6.91 5.59
N SER A 36 -3.62 8.19 5.83
CA SER A 36 -4.80 9.00 5.52
C SER A 36 -5.99 8.83 6.47
N PHE A 37 -5.81 8.15 7.60
CA PHE A 37 -6.89 7.90 8.57
C PHE A 37 -6.55 8.38 9.97
N MET A 38 -7.58 8.84 10.66
CA MET A 38 -7.52 9.28 12.06
C MET A 38 -8.24 8.28 12.97
N LEU A 39 -7.83 8.21 14.23
CA LEU A 39 -8.57 7.51 15.27
C LEU A 39 -9.85 8.27 15.65
N PRO A 40 -10.94 7.59 16.03
CA PRO A 40 -11.07 6.13 16.06
C PRO A 40 -11.19 5.53 14.65
N MET A 41 -10.49 4.40 14.42
CA MET A 41 -10.58 3.65 13.17
C MET A 41 -11.62 2.55 13.29
N THR A 42 -12.83 2.83 12.87
CA THR A 42 -13.93 1.87 12.97
C THR A 42 -13.92 0.88 11.80
N ARG A 43 -14.53 -0.30 12.02
CA ARG A 43 -14.73 -1.28 10.94
C ARG A 43 -15.52 -0.71 9.77
N ALA A 44 -16.60 0.01 10.06
CA ALA A 44 -17.43 0.64 9.02
C ALA A 44 -16.61 1.60 8.13
N LYS A 45 -15.73 2.37 8.75
CA LYS A 45 -14.84 3.30 8.02
C LYS A 45 -13.84 2.56 7.13
N ALA A 46 -13.25 1.48 7.63
CA ALA A 46 -12.32 0.65 6.86
C ALA A 46 -13.01 -0.04 5.69
N GLU A 47 -14.17 -0.66 5.93
CA GLU A 47 -14.94 -1.33 4.88
C GLU A 47 -15.42 -0.35 3.79
N ALA A 48 -15.88 0.84 4.18
CA ALA A 48 -16.28 1.88 3.22
C ALA A 48 -15.12 2.27 2.29
N PHE A 49 -13.92 2.42 2.85
CA PHE A 49 -12.70 2.68 2.06
C PHE A 49 -12.44 1.55 1.05
N TRP A 50 -12.50 0.29 1.50
CA TRP A 50 -12.21 -0.86 0.62
C TRP A 50 -13.30 -1.11 -0.40
N ARG A 51 -14.57 -0.79 -0.13
CA ARG A 51 -15.65 -0.83 -1.14
C ARG A 51 -15.42 0.21 -2.24
N THR A 52 -15.00 1.41 -1.88
CA THR A 52 -14.60 2.44 -2.86
C THR A 52 -13.39 1.98 -3.68
N THR A 53 -12.41 1.37 -3.04
CA THR A 53 -11.24 0.79 -3.71
C THR A 53 -11.62 -0.34 -4.65
N ALA A 54 -12.54 -1.23 -4.25
CA ALA A 54 -13.06 -2.30 -5.10
C ALA A 54 -13.71 -1.78 -6.38
N ALA A 55 -14.49 -0.72 -6.28
CA ALA A 55 -15.09 -0.07 -7.45
C ALA A 55 -14.01 0.54 -8.38
N SER A 56 -12.94 1.11 -7.83
CA SER A 56 -11.81 1.64 -8.60
C SER A 56 -11.03 0.52 -9.32
N VAL A 57 -10.85 -0.64 -8.67
CA VAL A 57 -10.25 -1.83 -9.31
C VAL A 57 -11.11 -2.32 -10.48
N ALA A 58 -12.43 -2.39 -10.29
CA ALA A 58 -13.36 -2.81 -11.33
C ALA A 58 -13.34 -1.91 -12.57
N ARG A 59 -13.02 -0.61 -12.40
CA ARG A 59 -12.84 0.34 -13.51
C ARG A 59 -11.44 0.33 -14.11
N GLY A 60 -10.52 -0.51 -13.63
CA GLY A 60 -9.13 -0.55 -14.10
C GLY A 60 -8.28 0.65 -13.69
N GLU A 61 -8.71 1.43 -12.71
CA GLU A 61 -8.03 2.65 -12.25
C GLU A 61 -6.93 2.34 -11.23
N ARG A 62 -6.90 1.12 -10.69
CA ARG A 62 -6.08 0.74 -9.57
C ARG A 62 -5.78 -0.75 -9.56
N VAL A 63 -4.57 -1.10 -9.13
CA VAL A 63 -4.17 -2.47 -8.78
C VAL A 63 -4.14 -2.58 -7.26
N VAL A 64 -4.68 -3.65 -6.71
CA VAL A 64 -4.58 -4.01 -5.29
C VAL A 64 -3.92 -5.37 -5.16
N LEU A 65 -2.89 -5.43 -4.33
CA LEU A 65 -2.16 -6.65 -4.00
C LEU A 65 -2.49 -7.06 -2.56
N ALA A 66 -2.66 -8.33 -2.33
CA ALA A 66 -2.83 -8.91 -1.00
C ALA A 66 -1.73 -9.94 -0.73
N ALA A 67 -1.13 -9.87 0.45
CA ALA A 67 -0.27 -10.92 0.98
C ALA A 67 -1.13 -11.82 1.89
N GLU A 68 -1.16 -13.11 1.61
CA GLU A 68 -1.90 -14.11 2.38
C GLU A 68 -0.93 -15.06 3.09
N ASP A 69 -1.28 -15.44 4.31
CA ASP A 69 -0.59 -16.50 5.04
C ASP A 69 -1.06 -17.90 4.58
N ALA A 70 -0.46 -18.96 5.13
CA ALA A 70 -0.78 -20.34 4.76
C ALA A 70 -2.25 -20.73 5.04
N SER A 71 -2.97 -19.99 5.88
CA SER A 71 -4.40 -20.18 6.15
C SER A 71 -5.31 -19.41 5.17
N GLY A 72 -4.72 -18.64 4.26
CA GLY A 72 -5.43 -17.76 3.34
C GLY A 72 -5.90 -16.45 3.98
N ARG A 73 -5.39 -16.08 5.15
CA ARG A 73 -5.70 -14.82 5.81
C ARG A 73 -4.85 -13.70 5.22
N ILE A 74 -5.46 -12.57 4.88
CA ILE A 74 -4.74 -11.38 4.43
C ILE A 74 -3.96 -10.79 5.61
N ILE A 75 -2.65 -10.61 5.40
CA ILE A 75 -1.69 -10.09 6.39
C ILE A 75 -0.92 -8.87 5.91
N GLY A 76 -1.13 -8.47 4.67
CA GLY A 76 -0.54 -7.26 4.09
C GLY A 76 -1.19 -6.89 2.77
N THR A 77 -0.97 -5.65 2.33
CA THR A 77 -1.50 -5.13 1.07
C THR A 77 -0.62 -4.02 0.52
N ALA A 78 -0.72 -3.79 -0.77
CA ALA A 78 -0.19 -2.62 -1.46
C ALA A 78 -1.11 -2.25 -2.61
N GLN A 79 -1.12 -0.98 -3.00
CA GLN A 79 -1.91 -0.49 -4.13
C GLN A 79 -1.01 0.24 -5.11
N VAL A 80 -1.33 0.14 -6.40
CA VAL A 80 -0.81 1.03 -7.44
C VAL A 80 -1.98 1.77 -8.04
N ILE A 81 -1.98 3.09 -7.94
CA ILE A 81 -2.98 3.95 -8.55
C ILE A 81 -2.55 4.20 -9.99
N LEU A 82 -3.30 3.65 -10.94
CA LEU A 82 -3.01 3.72 -12.37
C LEU A 82 -3.62 4.96 -13.02
N ALA A 83 -4.80 5.38 -12.54
CA ALA A 83 -5.49 6.56 -13.03
C ALA A 83 -4.72 7.82 -12.64
N GLN A 84 -4.26 8.57 -13.63
CA GLN A 84 -3.43 9.76 -13.48
C GLN A 84 -3.95 10.87 -14.42
N PRO A 85 -3.53 12.12 -14.23
CA PRO A 85 -3.82 13.19 -15.18
C PRO A 85 -3.42 12.82 -16.61
N GLU A 86 -4.09 13.41 -17.60
CA GLU A 86 -3.91 13.10 -19.02
C GLU A 86 -2.44 13.17 -19.48
N ASN A 87 -1.67 14.10 -18.93
CA ASN A 87 -0.25 14.29 -19.28
C ASN A 87 0.71 13.39 -18.49
N GLN A 88 0.20 12.44 -17.69
CA GLN A 88 0.98 11.54 -16.85
C GLN A 88 0.59 10.06 -17.07
N PRO A 89 0.40 9.58 -18.30
CA PRO A 89 -0.07 8.22 -18.55
C PRO A 89 0.98 7.16 -18.15
N HIS A 90 2.24 7.54 -18.12
CA HIS A 90 3.39 6.69 -17.79
C HIS A 90 3.64 6.53 -16.28
N ARG A 91 2.96 7.32 -15.44
CA ARG A 91 3.18 7.37 -13.99
C ARG A 91 2.09 6.59 -13.23
N GLY A 92 2.48 5.99 -12.13
CA GLY A 92 1.56 5.45 -11.12
C GLY A 92 1.99 5.89 -9.72
N ASP A 93 1.08 5.82 -8.76
CA ASP A 93 1.36 6.07 -7.35
C ASP A 93 1.29 4.75 -6.56
N LEU A 94 2.36 4.43 -5.83
CA LEU A 94 2.32 3.36 -4.83
C LEU A 94 1.67 3.92 -3.56
N ALA A 95 0.66 3.23 -3.07
CA ALA A 95 -0.10 3.65 -1.91
C ALA A 95 -0.48 2.46 -1.02
N LYS A 96 -0.82 2.74 0.24
CA LYS A 96 -1.33 1.75 1.19
C LYS A 96 -0.45 0.48 1.27
N MET A 97 0.87 0.69 1.34
CA MET A 97 1.82 -0.37 1.67
C MET A 97 1.68 -0.68 3.17
N LEU A 98 0.92 -1.71 3.50
CA LEU A 98 0.56 -2.06 4.85
C LEU A 98 0.89 -3.52 5.15
N VAL A 99 1.50 -3.77 6.30
CA VAL A 99 1.72 -5.12 6.82
C VAL A 99 1.20 -5.17 8.25
N HIS A 100 0.29 -6.11 8.53
CA HIS A 100 -0.25 -6.33 9.86
C HIS A 100 0.89 -6.52 10.88
N ARG A 101 0.81 -5.90 12.05
CA ARG A 101 1.90 -5.88 13.06
C ARG A 101 2.42 -7.27 13.40
N ARG A 102 1.52 -8.27 13.51
CA ARG A 102 1.88 -9.68 13.80
C ARG A 102 2.72 -10.34 12.69
N ALA A 103 2.70 -9.81 11.47
CA ALA A 103 3.35 -10.40 10.30
C ALA A 103 4.57 -9.59 9.81
N ARG A 104 4.98 -8.59 10.56
CA ARG A 104 6.15 -7.76 10.21
C ARG A 104 7.46 -8.54 10.32
N ARG A 105 8.50 -8.04 9.64
CA ARG A 105 9.86 -8.60 9.62
C ARG A 105 9.96 -10.02 9.05
N GLN A 106 9.02 -10.38 8.17
CA GLN A 106 8.99 -11.66 7.45
C GLN A 106 9.18 -11.50 5.93
N GLY A 107 9.68 -10.35 5.48
CA GLY A 107 9.90 -10.08 4.05
C GLY A 107 8.65 -9.72 3.26
N ILE A 108 7.48 -9.60 3.89
CA ILE A 108 6.20 -9.34 3.23
C ILE A 108 6.21 -8.00 2.51
N GLY A 109 6.73 -6.95 3.14
CA GLY A 109 6.83 -5.63 2.52
C GLY A 109 7.65 -5.65 1.23
N ALA A 110 8.80 -6.33 1.23
CA ALA A 110 9.64 -6.48 0.05
C ALA A 110 8.94 -7.28 -1.07
N ALA A 111 8.22 -8.34 -0.72
CA ALA A 111 7.46 -9.15 -1.67
C ALA A 111 6.29 -8.34 -2.30
N LEU A 112 5.57 -7.57 -1.49
CA LEU A 112 4.51 -6.68 -1.96
C LEU A 112 5.06 -5.58 -2.87
N LEU A 113 6.19 -4.98 -2.50
CA LEU A 113 6.85 -3.93 -3.28
C LEU A 113 7.25 -4.46 -4.67
N ALA A 114 7.92 -5.61 -4.72
CA ALA A 114 8.32 -6.24 -5.97
C ALA A 114 7.10 -6.60 -6.85
N ALA A 115 6.03 -7.10 -6.24
CA ALA A 115 4.80 -7.40 -6.98
C ALA A 115 4.10 -6.13 -7.49
N ALA A 116 4.10 -5.04 -6.71
CA ALA A 116 3.55 -3.76 -7.13
C ALA A 116 4.31 -3.18 -8.33
N GLU A 117 5.63 -3.23 -8.31
CA GLU A 117 6.49 -2.77 -9.42
C GLU A 117 6.21 -3.58 -10.70
N ARG A 118 6.14 -4.92 -10.61
CA ARG A 118 5.78 -5.77 -11.76
C ARG A 118 4.39 -5.48 -12.29
N SER A 119 3.41 -5.31 -11.41
CA SER A 119 2.03 -4.99 -11.82
C SER A 119 1.93 -3.63 -12.51
N ALA A 120 2.65 -2.63 -11.99
CA ALA A 120 2.72 -1.30 -12.60
C ALA A 120 3.35 -1.36 -13.99
N LEU A 121 4.47 -2.07 -14.14
CA LEU A 121 5.14 -2.23 -15.43
C LEU A 121 4.24 -2.96 -16.43
N SER A 122 3.56 -4.03 -16.03
CA SER A 122 2.58 -4.74 -16.85
C SER A 122 1.40 -3.87 -17.27
N ALA A 123 1.07 -2.85 -16.48
CA ALA A 123 0.04 -1.85 -16.79
C ALA A 123 0.59 -0.67 -17.64
N GLY A 124 1.83 -0.75 -18.13
CA GLY A 124 2.46 0.27 -18.97
C GLY A 124 3.03 1.46 -18.21
N LYS A 125 3.22 1.36 -16.89
CA LYS A 125 3.83 2.43 -16.09
C LYS A 125 5.36 2.29 -16.10
N THR A 126 6.05 3.38 -16.34
CA THR A 126 7.52 3.45 -16.34
C THR A 126 8.07 4.28 -15.19
N LEU A 127 7.19 4.91 -14.41
CA LEU A 127 7.55 5.71 -13.24
C LEU A 127 6.54 5.44 -12.12
N LEU A 128 7.05 5.15 -10.93
CA LEU A 128 6.27 5.13 -9.69
C LEU A 128 6.74 6.22 -8.73
N VAL A 129 5.79 6.80 -8.03
CA VAL A 129 6.01 7.80 -6.97
C VAL A 129 5.29 7.32 -5.71
N LEU A 130 5.84 7.64 -4.57
CA LEU A 130 5.22 7.44 -3.26
C LEU A 130 5.66 8.50 -2.27
N ASP A 131 4.93 8.63 -1.19
CA ASP A 131 5.38 9.31 0.01
C ASP A 131 5.17 8.44 1.25
N THR A 132 6.00 8.64 2.26
CA THR A 132 5.96 7.88 3.51
C THR A 132 6.36 8.72 4.72
N ALA A 133 5.75 8.43 5.86
CA ALA A 133 6.08 9.02 7.16
C ALA A 133 6.79 8.01 8.10
N SER A 134 7.21 6.85 7.59
CA SER A 134 7.76 5.75 8.38
C SER A 134 9.22 5.48 8.03
N ASP A 135 10.10 5.50 9.03
CA ASP A 135 11.53 5.15 8.87
C ASP A 135 11.73 3.70 8.39
N ASP A 136 10.89 2.77 8.84
CA ASP A 136 10.92 1.37 8.37
C ASP A 136 10.59 1.27 6.89
N ALA A 137 9.60 2.03 6.43
CA ALA A 137 9.23 2.10 5.02
C ALA A 137 10.33 2.78 4.18
N GLU A 138 10.95 3.85 4.69
CA GLU A 138 12.09 4.49 4.01
C GLU A 138 13.24 3.51 3.79
N ARG A 139 13.55 2.68 4.80
CA ARG A 139 14.56 1.62 4.66
C ARG A 139 14.16 0.57 3.63
N LEU A 140 12.90 0.18 3.58
CA LEU A 140 12.37 -0.76 2.58
C LEU A 140 12.54 -0.20 1.15
N TYR A 141 12.13 1.04 0.93
CA TYR A 141 12.23 1.69 -0.38
C TYR A 141 13.68 1.90 -0.81
N GLY A 142 14.55 2.32 0.11
CA GLY A 142 15.98 2.45 -0.17
C GLY A 142 16.61 1.13 -0.62
N ARG A 143 16.33 0.03 0.07
CA ARG A 143 16.78 -1.32 -0.34
C ARG A 143 16.17 -1.77 -1.66
N GLY A 144 14.96 -1.33 -1.98
CA GLY A 144 14.28 -1.60 -3.25
C GLY A 144 14.76 -0.77 -4.44
N GLY A 145 15.77 0.07 -4.25
CA GLY A 145 16.34 0.91 -5.32
C GLY A 145 15.53 2.17 -5.63
N TRP A 146 14.63 2.57 -4.73
CA TRP A 146 13.90 3.83 -4.86
C TRP A 146 14.79 5.02 -4.48
N GLN A 147 14.60 6.13 -5.17
CA GLN A 147 15.36 7.36 -4.97
C GLN A 147 14.56 8.35 -4.12
N ARG A 148 15.22 8.90 -3.11
CA ARG A 148 14.65 9.94 -2.25
C ARG A 148 14.59 11.26 -3.02
N CYS A 149 13.41 11.85 -3.11
CA CYS A 149 13.17 13.11 -3.81
C CYS A 149 13.23 14.31 -2.85
N GLY A 150 12.58 14.21 -1.70
CA GLY A 150 12.50 15.32 -0.76
C GLY A 150 11.68 14.99 0.48
N HIS A 151 11.65 15.96 1.39
CA HIS A 151 11.02 15.86 2.70
C HIS A 151 10.18 17.11 2.98
N VAL A 152 8.94 16.92 3.41
CA VAL A 152 8.02 18.00 3.72
C VAL A 152 7.63 17.90 5.20
N PRO A 153 8.03 18.87 6.04
CA PRO A 153 7.64 18.88 7.45
C PRO A 153 6.14 19.19 7.60
N ASN A 154 5.53 18.66 8.66
CA ASN A 154 4.12 18.91 9.01
C ASN A 154 3.13 18.61 7.85
N TYR A 155 3.43 17.62 7.04
CA TYR A 155 2.65 17.29 5.83
C TYR A 155 1.29 16.69 6.15
N ALA A 156 1.21 15.89 7.20
CA ALA A 156 -0.01 15.17 7.57
C ALA A 156 -0.11 15.05 9.10
N LEU A 157 -1.15 14.43 9.58
CA LEU A 157 -1.31 14.07 10.97
C LEU A 157 -1.17 12.56 11.16
N LEU A 158 -0.52 12.17 12.23
CA LEU A 158 -0.61 10.81 12.75
C LEU A 158 -2.05 10.52 13.19
N PRO A 159 -2.47 9.25 13.31
CA PRO A 159 -3.82 8.91 13.75
C PRO A 159 -4.28 9.56 15.05
N ASP A 160 -3.35 9.89 15.94
CA ASP A 160 -3.60 10.57 17.23
C ASP A 160 -3.64 12.10 17.16
N GLY A 161 -3.49 12.68 15.97
CA GLY A 161 -3.56 14.12 15.72
C GLY A 161 -2.22 14.86 15.80
N ARG A 162 -1.11 14.20 16.15
CA ARG A 162 0.21 14.86 16.12
C ARG A 162 0.65 15.06 14.67
N PRO A 163 1.27 16.19 14.31
CA PRO A 163 1.79 16.40 12.97
C PRO A 163 2.95 15.46 12.66
N CYS A 164 3.03 15.03 11.42
CA CYS A 164 4.15 14.26 10.91
C CYS A 164 4.61 14.78 9.55
N ALA A 165 5.89 14.62 9.29
CA ALA A 165 6.48 14.90 8.00
C ALA A 165 6.23 13.73 7.04
N THR A 166 6.42 13.97 5.75
CA THR A 166 6.50 12.92 4.75
C THR A 166 7.77 13.02 3.93
N THR A 167 8.26 11.89 3.43
CA THR A 167 9.39 11.81 2.50
C THR A 167 8.91 11.23 1.19
N PHE A 168 9.17 11.92 0.09
CA PHE A 168 8.82 11.48 -1.25
C PHE A 168 9.93 10.65 -1.87
N TYR A 169 9.54 9.56 -2.53
CA TYR A 169 10.40 8.65 -3.28
C TYR A 169 9.84 8.43 -4.68
N PHE A 170 10.73 8.11 -5.61
CA PHE A 170 10.35 7.69 -6.96
C PHE A 170 11.24 6.56 -7.44
N LYS A 171 10.76 5.80 -8.43
CA LYS A 171 11.52 4.76 -9.10
C LYS A 171 11.12 4.69 -10.58
N PHE A 172 12.11 4.73 -11.46
CA PHE A 172 11.91 4.35 -12.85
C PHE A 172 11.85 2.82 -12.96
N LEU A 173 10.85 2.34 -13.69
CA LEU A 173 10.66 0.91 -13.95
C LEU A 173 11.23 0.57 -15.32
N HIS A 174 11.97 -0.52 -15.40
CA HIS A 174 12.56 -1.04 -16.62
C HIS A 174 12.25 -2.53 -16.73
N ASP A 175 12.17 -3.04 -17.97
CA ASP A 175 12.06 -4.46 -18.30
C ASP A 175 13.33 -5.22 -17.90
#